data_1699f5e337a0853af541b84cce1365e3
#
_entry.id   1699f5e337a0853af541b84cce1365e3
#
_cell.length_a   1.000
_cell.length_b   1.000
_cell.length_c   1.000
_cell.angle_alpha   90.00
_cell.angle_beta   90.00
_cell.angle_gamma   90.00
#
_symmetry.space_group_name_H-M   'P 1'
#
loop_
_entity.id
_entity.type
_entity.pdbx_description
1 polymer ?
#
loop_
_entity_poly.entity_id
_entity_poly.type
_entity_poly.pdbx_seq_one_letter_code
_entity_poly.pdbx_strand_id
1 'polypeptide(L)'
;MAKSRQVGGMQEVFIQASGKSLASVERVIKAVEKLGGRVIHVYPPTMMVASVPSARVGQLKKQAGIVAAETGPFSARSLKAAGHELQSALVAWNDHISAERRERTLASPELGKSWGEGQQRLPPDPPPEILAQLRRREAELAPGGAERALAGAPVMSLPVLVGRIAVGVVWVDSTVAGLAIADTEKSKTLSETTEGLNLLATFEPRANIQWFYDFKRPKLSLTAAQAGNEDLWRNAAMAAMGYSADLAGMNKYLSDIKAANNANWSYAVFITKYPKSWFAYYWGNHVVMDFGVDGWGIDNFSIVFAHETGHVFGCGDEYASSGCTCTSLHGRYQVANGNCENCASPFIPCLMAHNTAALCDYSRGQLGWNELAVQSKGSTVLKGTWTFDFDTGVQGPAGGADIWWEQVNSVVRYLVPQSGAMLAHMGKPDFDAVSYQTLKGLSYTATPIVGSNNSTNKLKAGTVVAIKTSAGRYAKMKINSYGYNLNITWVTYK
;
A
#
# COMPACT_ATOMS: atom_id res chain seq x y z
N MET A 1 21.77 12.86 -20.62
CA MET A 1 21.15 11.52 -20.65
C MET A 1 20.58 11.24 -19.28
N ALA A 2 19.26 11.12 -19.18
CA ALA A 2 18.60 10.75 -17.93
C ALA A 2 19.06 9.33 -17.53
N LYS A 3 19.60 9.18 -16.32
CA LYS A 3 19.92 7.86 -15.75
C LYS A 3 18.70 7.39 -14.96
N SER A 4 18.34 6.12 -15.08
CA SER A 4 17.29 5.51 -14.28
C SER A 4 17.51 5.75 -12.77
N ARG A 5 16.40 5.71 -12.04
CA ARG A 5 16.37 5.98 -10.60
C ARG A 5 17.28 5.00 -9.85
N GLN A 6 18.27 5.52 -9.14
CA GLN A 6 19.14 4.72 -8.27
C GLN A 6 18.84 5.10 -6.82
N VAL A 7 18.34 4.15 -6.02
CA VAL A 7 18.04 4.33 -4.61
C VAL A 7 18.68 3.19 -3.82
N GLY A 8 19.54 3.51 -2.85
CA GLY A 8 20.13 2.51 -1.95
C GLY A 8 20.92 1.39 -2.65
N GLY A 9 21.61 1.69 -3.76
CA GLY A 9 22.37 0.67 -4.54
C GLY A 9 21.50 -0.18 -5.47
N MET A 10 20.20 0.05 -5.53
CA MET A 10 19.27 -0.56 -6.47
C MET A 10 19.05 0.34 -7.68
N GLN A 11 18.84 -0.24 -8.85
CA GLN A 11 18.58 0.43 -10.10
C GLN A 11 17.33 -0.12 -10.76
N GLU A 12 16.46 0.76 -11.24
CA GLU A 12 15.29 0.34 -12.02
C GLU A 12 15.71 -0.04 -13.43
N VAL A 13 15.14 -1.12 -13.92
CA VAL A 13 15.46 -1.73 -15.22
C VAL A 13 14.16 -2.09 -15.93
N PHE A 14 14.01 -1.63 -17.17
CA PHE A 14 12.97 -2.09 -18.07
C PHE A 14 13.40 -3.39 -18.73
N ILE A 15 12.57 -4.43 -18.66
CA ILE A 15 12.90 -5.77 -19.12
C ILE A 15 11.87 -6.22 -20.17
N GLN A 16 12.33 -6.81 -21.24
CA GLN A 16 11.51 -7.51 -22.23
C GLN A 16 11.77 -9.01 -22.18
N ALA A 17 10.71 -9.78 -21.90
CA ALA A 17 10.77 -11.23 -21.94
C ALA A 17 10.70 -11.78 -23.38
N SER A 18 11.28 -12.95 -23.63
CA SER A 18 11.31 -13.60 -24.96
C SER A 18 10.00 -14.28 -25.36
N GLY A 19 9.07 -14.48 -24.44
CA GLY A 19 7.80 -15.17 -24.71
C GLY A 19 6.62 -14.46 -24.07
N LYS A 20 5.42 -14.67 -24.65
CA LYS A 20 4.17 -14.00 -24.27
C LYS A 20 3.36 -14.74 -23.19
N SER A 21 3.78 -15.92 -22.77
CA SER A 21 3.06 -16.72 -21.77
C SER A 21 3.39 -16.29 -20.35
N LEU A 22 2.47 -16.52 -19.41
CA LEU A 22 2.71 -16.33 -17.98
C LEU A 22 3.96 -17.11 -17.52
N ALA A 23 4.20 -18.31 -18.04
CA ALA A 23 5.39 -19.09 -17.73
C ALA A 23 6.70 -18.39 -18.16
N SER A 24 6.68 -17.61 -19.24
CA SER A 24 7.82 -16.80 -19.68
C SER A 24 8.05 -15.61 -18.74
N VAL A 25 6.98 -14.94 -18.31
CA VAL A 25 7.00 -13.87 -17.32
C VAL A 25 7.56 -14.40 -15.99
N GLU A 26 7.06 -15.54 -15.50
CA GLU A 26 7.52 -16.19 -14.27
C GLU A 26 9.00 -16.52 -14.28
N ARG A 27 9.51 -16.97 -15.42
CA ARG A 27 10.95 -17.27 -15.58
C ARG A 27 11.80 -16.01 -15.38
N VAL A 28 11.35 -14.89 -15.94
CA VAL A 28 12.06 -13.60 -15.78
C VAL A 28 11.95 -13.10 -14.33
N ILE A 29 10.78 -13.21 -13.70
CA ILE A 29 10.59 -12.83 -12.28
C ILE A 29 11.59 -13.61 -11.42
N LYS A 30 11.67 -14.94 -11.56
CA LYS A 30 12.62 -15.77 -10.82
C LYS A 30 14.08 -15.40 -11.11
N ALA A 31 14.42 -15.03 -12.34
CA ALA A 31 15.76 -14.59 -12.69
C ALA A 31 16.12 -13.26 -12.00
N VAL A 32 15.20 -12.31 -11.92
CA VAL A 32 15.36 -11.05 -11.19
C VAL A 32 15.54 -11.31 -9.70
N GLU A 33 14.69 -12.13 -9.10
CA GLU A 33 14.74 -12.48 -7.67
C GLU A 33 16.06 -13.18 -7.30
N LYS A 34 16.56 -14.10 -8.14
CA LYS A 34 17.86 -14.77 -7.96
C LYS A 34 19.04 -13.80 -7.92
N LEU A 35 18.92 -12.64 -8.58
CA LEU A 35 19.89 -11.57 -8.55
C LEU A 35 19.72 -10.59 -7.39
N GLY A 36 18.77 -10.86 -6.48
CA GLY A 36 18.44 -9.99 -5.35
C GLY A 36 17.59 -8.78 -5.73
N GLY A 37 16.96 -8.81 -6.91
CA GLY A 37 16.01 -7.81 -7.37
C GLY A 37 14.56 -8.19 -7.11
N ARG A 38 13.64 -7.31 -7.50
CA ARG A 38 12.20 -7.57 -7.51
C ARG A 38 11.56 -6.93 -8.74
N VAL A 39 10.58 -7.61 -9.33
CA VAL A 39 9.72 -7.05 -10.38
C VAL A 39 8.62 -6.23 -9.69
N ILE A 40 8.34 -5.03 -10.20
CA ILE A 40 7.33 -4.13 -9.67
C ILE A 40 6.13 -4.05 -10.63
N HIS A 41 6.38 -3.89 -11.91
CA HIS A 41 5.34 -3.77 -12.93
C HIS A 41 5.49 -4.83 -14.02
N VAL A 42 4.38 -5.43 -14.42
CA VAL A 42 4.30 -6.40 -15.51
C VAL A 42 3.24 -5.91 -16.51
N TYR A 43 3.70 -5.46 -17.67
CA TYR A 43 2.83 -5.00 -18.76
C TYR A 43 2.61 -6.12 -19.77
N PRO A 44 1.38 -6.34 -20.21
CA PRO A 44 1.13 -7.34 -21.24
C PRO A 44 1.81 -6.94 -22.58
N PRO A 45 2.24 -7.87 -23.38
CA PRO A 45 2.32 -9.29 -23.07
C PRO A 45 3.65 -9.73 -22.44
N THR A 46 4.71 -8.89 -22.42
CA THR A 46 6.09 -9.38 -22.20
C THR A 46 7.00 -8.42 -21.46
N MET A 47 6.48 -7.29 -20.97
CA MET A 47 7.36 -6.25 -20.42
C MET A 47 7.21 -6.08 -18.93
N MET A 48 8.33 -5.72 -18.29
CA MET A 48 8.41 -5.55 -16.87
C MET A 48 9.28 -4.37 -16.50
N VAL A 49 8.98 -3.76 -15.36
CA VAL A 49 9.91 -2.88 -14.66
C VAL A 49 10.32 -3.56 -13.37
N ALA A 50 11.61 -3.64 -13.14
CA ALA A 50 12.20 -4.28 -11.96
C ALA A 50 13.21 -3.36 -11.28
N SER A 51 13.33 -3.50 -9.97
CA SER A 51 14.42 -2.93 -9.17
C SER A 51 15.47 -4.02 -8.93
N VAL A 52 16.71 -3.77 -9.35
CA VAL A 52 17.80 -4.77 -9.32
C VAL A 52 19.05 -4.12 -8.71
N PRO A 53 19.87 -4.84 -7.93
CA PRO A 53 21.17 -4.32 -7.49
C PRO A 53 21.99 -3.82 -8.67
N SER A 54 22.48 -2.56 -8.62
CA SER A 54 23.16 -1.92 -9.75
C SER A 54 24.32 -2.75 -10.29
N ALA A 55 25.07 -3.43 -9.40
CA ALA A 55 26.16 -4.30 -9.76
C ALA A 55 25.71 -5.58 -10.52
N ARG A 56 24.43 -5.92 -10.49
CA ARG A 56 23.86 -7.13 -11.11
C ARG A 56 23.13 -6.88 -12.42
N VAL A 57 22.94 -5.63 -12.83
CA VAL A 57 22.24 -5.28 -14.10
C VAL A 57 22.91 -5.94 -15.31
N GLY A 58 24.25 -5.96 -15.37
CA GLY A 58 24.99 -6.64 -16.43
C GLY A 58 24.77 -8.16 -16.46
N GLN A 59 24.53 -8.79 -15.32
CA GLN A 59 24.20 -10.21 -15.22
C GLN A 59 22.75 -10.49 -15.65
N LEU A 60 21.82 -9.57 -15.35
CA LEU A 60 20.44 -9.68 -15.76
C LEU A 60 20.30 -9.75 -17.29
N LYS A 61 21.04 -8.91 -18.03
CA LYS A 61 21.05 -8.91 -19.51
C LYS A 61 21.45 -10.25 -20.14
N LYS A 62 22.11 -11.11 -19.39
CA LYS A 62 22.60 -12.43 -19.84
C LYS A 62 21.69 -13.59 -19.44
N GLN A 63 20.59 -13.33 -18.72
CA GLN A 63 19.69 -14.38 -18.27
C GLN A 63 18.85 -14.93 -19.43
N ALA A 64 18.66 -16.25 -19.44
CA ALA A 64 17.79 -16.90 -20.40
C ALA A 64 16.34 -16.40 -20.27
N GLY A 65 15.71 -16.11 -21.40
CA GLY A 65 14.34 -15.58 -21.43
C GLY A 65 14.23 -14.06 -21.40
N ILE A 66 15.35 -13.33 -21.34
CA ILE A 66 15.39 -11.87 -21.45
C ILE A 66 15.92 -11.46 -22.82
N VAL A 67 15.12 -10.71 -23.56
CA VAL A 67 15.50 -10.16 -24.89
C VAL A 67 16.20 -8.81 -24.75
N ALA A 68 15.70 -7.98 -23.83
CA ALA A 68 16.27 -6.67 -23.56
C ALA A 68 16.14 -6.33 -22.05
N ALA A 69 17.12 -5.61 -21.53
CA ALA A 69 17.09 -5.03 -20.19
C ALA A 69 17.78 -3.67 -20.25
N GLU A 70 17.00 -2.59 -20.15
CA GLU A 70 17.44 -1.22 -20.35
C GLU A 70 17.24 -0.36 -19.12
N THR A 71 18.19 0.53 -18.88
CA THR A 71 18.17 1.48 -17.76
C THR A 71 17.99 2.93 -18.21
N GLY A 72 18.01 3.17 -19.50
CA GLY A 72 17.83 4.47 -20.12
C GLY A 72 16.53 4.56 -20.92
N PRO A 73 16.25 5.76 -21.49
CA PRO A 73 15.07 5.98 -22.31
C PRO A 73 15.16 5.27 -23.66
N PHE A 74 14.02 4.84 -24.18
CA PHE A 74 13.89 4.35 -25.53
C PHE A 74 13.82 5.50 -26.54
N SER A 75 14.46 5.30 -27.67
CA SER A 75 14.46 6.27 -28.76
C SER A 75 13.08 6.42 -29.44
N ALA A 76 12.81 7.55 -30.06
CA ALA A 76 11.60 7.74 -30.86
C ALA A 76 11.44 6.70 -31.98
N ARG A 77 12.57 6.18 -32.54
CA ARG A 77 12.56 5.10 -33.50
C ARG A 77 12.09 3.79 -32.91
N SER A 78 12.57 3.46 -31.69
CA SER A 78 12.12 2.26 -30.96
C SER A 78 10.65 2.34 -30.60
N LEU A 79 10.16 3.51 -30.18
CA LEU A 79 8.74 3.75 -29.89
C LEU A 79 7.86 3.54 -31.14
N LYS A 80 8.26 4.08 -32.30
CA LYS A 80 7.50 3.91 -33.56
C LYS A 80 7.51 2.47 -34.08
N ALA A 81 8.56 1.71 -33.82
CA ALA A 81 8.67 0.32 -34.24
C ALA A 81 7.88 -0.65 -33.35
N ALA A 82 7.46 -0.20 -32.19
CA ALA A 82 6.71 -1.01 -31.22
C ALA A 82 5.22 -1.12 -31.63
N GLY A 83 4.61 -2.27 -31.41
CA GLY A 83 3.15 -2.40 -31.51
C GLY A 83 2.46 -1.51 -30.47
N HIS A 84 1.21 -1.19 -30.69
CA HIS A 84 0.48 -0.16 -29.93
C HIS A 84 0.52 -0.38 -28.39
N GLU A 85 0.33 -1.62 -27.92
CA GLU A 85 0.39 -1.95 -26.48
C GLU A 85 1.80 -1.76 -25.90
N LEU A 86 2.81 -2.19 -26.66
CA LEU A 86 4.22 -2.03 -26.31
C LEU A 86 4.61 -0.56 -26.25
N GLN A 87 4.14 0.23 -27.20
CA GLN A 87 4.43 1.66 -27.30
C GLN A 87 4.01 2.41 -26.03
N SER A 88 2.80 2.15 -25.52
CA SER A 88 2.30 2.81 -24.31
C SER A 88 3.20 2.54 -23.09
N ALA A 89 3.65 1.30 -22.91
CA ALA A 89 4.54 0.95 -21.79
C ALA A 89 5.94 1.57 -21.95
N LEU A 90 6.48 1.66 -23.19
CA LEU A 90 7.76 2.33 -23.43
C LEU A 90 7.67 3.85 -23.19
N VAL A 91 6.54 4.46 -23.54
CA VAL A 91 6.29 5.87 -23.26
C VAL A 91 6.20 6.10 -21.75
N ALA A 92 5.43 5.26 -21.03
CA ALA A 92 5.33 5.32 -19.57
C ALA A 92 6.69 5.17 -18.90
N TRP A 93 7.54 4.24 -19.37
CA TRP A 93 8.89 4.09 -18.88
C TRP A 93 9.74 5.35 -19.12
N ASN A 94 9.72 5.90 -20.31
CA ASN A 94 10.50 7.09 -20.62
C ASN A 94 10.10 8.29 -19.75
N ASP A 95 8.81 8.46 -19.51
CA ASP A 95 8.30 9.52 -18.62
C ASP A 95 8.70 9.23 -17.16
N HIS A 96 8.55 7.97 -16.69
CA HIS A 96 8.92 7.55 -15.35
C HIS A 96 10.37 7.90 -14.97
N ILE A 97 11.32 7.65 -15.87
CA ILE A 97 12.74 7.96 -15.63
C ILE A 97 13.14 9.41 -15.95
N SER A 98 12.23 10.24 -16.48
CA SER A 98 12.56 11.61 -16.86
C SER A 98 12.80 12.51 -15.65
N ALA A 99 13.73 13.45 -15.79
CA ALA A 99 13.96 14.49 -14.77
C ALA A 99 12.80 15.49 -14.74
N GLU A 100 12.28 15.84 -15.94
CA GLU A 100 11.19 16.81 -16.12
C GLU A 100 9.91 16.40 -15.37
N ARG A 101 9.60 15.10 -15.36
CA ARG A 101 8.47 14.62 -14.58
C ARG A 101 8.64 14.91 -13.09
N ARG A 102 9.81 14.59 -12.53
CA ARG A 102 10.10 14.84 -11.11
C ARG A 102 10.01 16.32 -10.75
N GLU A 103 10.52 17.17 -11.64
CA GLU A 103 10.44 18.61 -11.47
C GLU A 103 8.98 19.10 -11.50
N ARG A 104 8.14 18.60 -12.43
CA ARG A 104 6.71 18.95 -12.49
C ARG A 104 5.97 18.56 -11.22
N THR A 105 6.18 17.34 -10.71
CA THR A 105 5.51 16.86 -9.48
C THR A 105 5.92 17.71 -8.28
N LEU A 106 7.21 18.05 -8.14
CA LEU A 106 7.72 18.89 -7.04
C LEU A 106 7.31 20.35 -7.16
N ALA A 107 7.06 20.84 -8.38
CA ALA A 107 6.62 22.22 -8.64
C ALA A 107 5.09 22.35 -8.62
N SER A 108 4.35 21.28 -8.40
CA SER A 108 2.88 21.32 -8.35
C SER A 108 2.40 22.25 -7.23
N PRO A 109 1.59 23.28 -7.52
CA PRO A 109 1.01 24.16 -6.50
C PRO A 109 0.03 23.43 -5.56
N GLU A 110 -0.38 22.22 -5.94
CA GLU A 110 -1.30 21.38 -5.18
C GLU A 110 -0.57 20.44 -4.21
N LEU A 111 0.77 20.35 -4.29
CA LEU A 111 1.56 19.48 -3.44
C LEU A 111 1.41 19.87 -1.96
N GLY A 112 1.06 18.91 -1.11
CA GLY A 112 0.90 19.09 0.33
C GLY A 112 -0.46 19.64 0.76
N LYS A 113 -1.36 20.01 -0.16
CA LYS A 113 -2.73 20.43 0.20
C LYS A 113 -3.54 19.24 0.70
N SER A 114 -4.40 19.48 1.69
CA SER A 114 -5.39 18.51 2.14
C SER A 114 -6.38 18.20 1.01
N TRP A 115 -6.83 16.96 0.91
CA TRP A 115 -7.88 16.59 -0.04
C TRP A 115 -9.18 17.35 0.23
N GLY A 116 -9.37 17.83 1.46
CA GLY A 116 -10.48 18.70 1.85
C GLY A 116 -10.29 20.17 1.58
N GLU A 117 -9.05 20.61 1.26
CA GLU A 117 -8.73 22.00 0.94
C GLU A 117 -8.65 22.17 -0.58
N GLY A 118 -9.54 22.93 -1.16
CA GLY A 118 -9.41 23.32 -2.55
C GLY A 118 -10.65 23.99 -3.05
N GLN A 119 -10.52 24.77 -4.13
CA GLN A 119 -11.65 25.28 -4.93
C GLN A 119 -12.40 24.14 -5.63
N GLN A 120 -12.21 22.91 -5.17
CA GLN A 120 -12.99 21.79 -5.59
C GLN A 120 -14.42 22.08 -5.12
N ARG A 121 -15.30 22.17 -6.08
CA ARG A 121 -16.69 21.88 -5.78
C ARG A 121 -16.66 20.54 -5.08
N LEU A 122 -16.86 20.55 -3.75
CA LEU A 122 -17.28 19.33 -3.09
C LEU A 122 -18.33 18.73 -4.01
N PRO A 123 -18.14 17.52 -4.50
CA PRO A 123 -19.18 16.92 -5.31
C PRO A 123 -20.46 17.07 -4.51
N PRO A 124 -21.59 17.35 -5.15
CA PRO A 124 -22.85 17.25 -4.44
C PRO A 124 -22.84 15.89 -3.77
N ASP A 125 -23.28 15.83 -2.51
CA ASP A 125 -23.44 14.56 -1.81
C ASP A 125 -23.90 13.51 -2.80
N PRO A 126 -23.28 12.30 -2.83
CA PRO A 126 -23.72 11.27 -3.75
C PRO A 126 -25.24 11.19 -3.69
N PRO A 127 -25.92 11.01 -4.82
CA PRO A 127 -27.37 10.85 -4.80
C PRO A 127 -27.75 9.93 -3.64
N PRO A 128 -28.83 10.23 -2.88
CA PRO A 128 -29.19 9.46 -1.69
C PRO A 128 -29.23 7.95 -1.93
N GLU A 129 -29.53 7.53 -3.16
CA GLU A 129 -29.51 6.13 -3.59
C GLU A 129 -28.10 5.53 -3.60
N ILE A 130 -27.10 6.33 -3.97
CA ILE A 130 -25.67 5.94 -3.99
C ILE A 130 -25.13 5.87 -2.55
N LEU A 131 -25.44 6.86 -1.73
CA LEU A 131 -25.14 6.81 -0.30
C LEU A 131 -25.80 5.62 0.40
N ALA A 132 -27.06 5.32 0.06
CA ALA A 132 -27.76 4.17 0.58
C ALA A 132 -27.15 2.85 0.11
N GLN A 133 -26.67 2.78 -1.13
CA GLN A 133 -25.95 1.58 -1.66
C GLN A 133 -24.58 1.43 -1.03
N LEU A 134 -23.80 2.52 -0.85
CA LEU A 134 -22.53 2.50 -0.12
C LEU A 134 -22.74 2.01 1.30
N ARG A 135 -23.70 2.56 2.04
CA ARG A 135 -24.05 2.14 3.41
C ARG A 135 -24.57 0.70 3.49
N ARG A 136 -25.36 0.24 2.50
CA ARG A 136 -25.79 -1.17 2.43
C ARG A 136 -24.59 -2.09 2.20
N ARG A 137 -23.67 -1.71 1.34
CA ARG A 137 -22.48 -2.49 1.03
C ARG A 137 -21.46 -2.49 2.16
N GLU A 138 -21.29 -1.35 2.85
CA GLU A 138 -20.55 -1.30 4.11
C GLU A 138 -21.18 -2.21 5.16
N ALA A 139 -22.52 -2.26 5.24
CA ALA A 139 -23.27 -3.14 6.11
C ALA A 139 -23.19 -4.62 5.66
N GLU A 140 -23.17 -4.91 4.35
CA GLU A 140 -23.04 -6.26 3.79
C GLU A 140 -21.59 -6.78 3.88
N LEU A 141 -20.59 -5.88 3.77
CA LEU A 141 -19.18 -6.17 4.00
C LEU A 141 -18.82 -6.25 5.49
N ALA A 142 -19.71 -5.78 6.36
CA ALA A 142 -19.63 -5.89 7.82
C ALA A 142 -20.51 -7.05 8.34
N PRO A 143 -20.06 -8.31 8.26
CA PRO A 143 -20.79 -9.43 8.86
C PRO A 143 -20.80 -9.27 10.38
N GLY A 144 -21.94 -8.93 10.97
CA GLY A 144 -22.13 -8.77 12.41
C GLY A 144 -21.45 -7.52 12.98
N GLY A 145 -21.67 -6.36 12.35
CA GLY A 145 -20.90 -5.15 12.47
C GLY A 145 -20.66 -4.56 13.86
N ALA A 146 -21.53 -4.75 14.82
CA ALA A 146 -21.39 -4.15 16.17
C ALA A 146 -20.61 -5.03 17.17
N GLU A 147 -20.71 -6.35 17.09
CA GLU A 147 -20.06 -7.25 18.06
C GLU A 147 -18.62 -7.60 17.70
N ARG A 148 -18.23 -7.58 16.43
CA ARG A 148 -16.85 -7.86 16.00
C ARG A 148 -15.91 -6.68 16.08
N ALA A 149 -16.39 -5.47 15.96
CA ALA A 149 -15.58 -4.23 16.10
C ALA A 149 -14.92 -4.12 17.49
N LEU A 150 -15.51 -4.75 18.51
CA LEU A 150 -14.95 -4.79 19.89
C LEU A 150 -13.81 -5.80 20.07
N ALA A 151 -13.57 -6.71 19.13
CA ALA A 151 -12.63 -7.82 19.31
C ALA A 151 -11.32 -7.69 18.53
N GLY A 152 -11.17 -6.70 17.62
CA GLY A 152 -9.94 -6.56 16.79
C GLY A 152 -9.66 -7.78 15.89
N ALA A 153 -10.68 -8.60 15.59
CA ALA A 153 -10.51 -9.78 14.77
C ALA A 153 -10.36 -9.40 13.28
N PRO A 154 -9.42 -10.03 12.53
CA PRO A 154 -9.23 -9.73 11.12
C PRO A 154 -10.49 -10.00 10.28
N VAL A 155 -10.84 -9.05 9.38
CA VAL A 155 -11.89 -9.25 8.38
C VAL A 155 -11.27 -9.92 7.16
N MET A 156 -11.24 -11.25 7.16
CA MET A 156 -10.50 -12.07 6.19
C MET A 156 -10.91 -11.90 4.73
N SER A 157 -12.11 -11.37 4.46
CA SER A 157 -12.59 -11.06 3.10
C SER A 157 -11.98 -9.80 2.49
N LEU A 158 -11.48 -8.88 3.31
CA LEU A 158 -10.88 -7.65 2.82
C LEU A 158 -9.49 -7.89 2.22
N PRO A 159 -9.12 -7.21 1.12
CA PRO A 159 -7.81 -7.33 0.53
C PRO A 159 -6.73 -6.71 1.43
N VAL A 160 -5.48 -7.13 1.21
CA VAL A 160 -4.27 -6.49 1.75
C VAL A 160 -3.32 -6.17 0.60
N LEU A 161 -2.60 -5.08 0.70
CA LEU A 161 -1.70 -4.62 -0.36
C LEU A 161 -0.36 -5.39 -0.31
N VAL A 162 -0.38 -6.64 -0.78
CA VAL A 162 0.73 -7.58 -0.68
C VAL A 162 0.76 -8.51 -1.88
N GLY A 163 1.96 -8.79 -2.39
CA GLY A 163 2.17 -9.78 -3.43
C GLY A 163 1.66 -9.31 -4.79
N ARG A 164 1.02 -10.20 -5.53
CA ARG A 164 0.59 -9.95 -6.91
C ARG A 164 -0.81 -9.37 -6.97
N ILE A 165 -0.94 -8.28 -7.71
CA ILE A 165 -2.20 -7.57 -7.89
C ILE A 165 -2.45 -7.37 -9.39
N ALA A 166 -3.56 -7.90 -9.89
CA ALA A 166 -3.99 -7.66 -11.26
C ALA A 166 -4.79 -6.36 -11.33
N VAL A 167 -4.37 -5.45 -12.21
CA VAL A 167 -4.97 -4.12 -12.38
C VAL A 167 -5.52 -4.01 -13.80
N GLY A 168 -6.85 -3.98 -13.93
CA GLY A 168 -7.51 -3.65 -15.16
C GLY A 168 -7.47 -2.14 -15.41
N VAL A 169 -6.69 -1.68 -16.38
CA VAL A 169 -6.69 -0.27 -16.79
C VAL A 169 -7.63 -0.12 -17.98
N VAL A 170 -8.78 0.50 -17.74
CA VAL A 170 -9.87 0.60 -18.72
C VAL A 170 -10.05 2.06 -19.14
N TRP A 171 -9.58 2.39 -20.34
CA TRP A 171 -9.87 3.70 -20.95
C TRP A 171 -11.26 3.64 -21.62
N VAL A 172 -12.25 4.23 -20.97
CA VAL A 172 -13.60 4.33 -21.52
C VAL A 172 -13.62 5.45 -22.56
N ASP A 173 -13.27 5.09 -23.79
CA ASP A 173 -13.14 6.00 -24.92
C ASP A 173 -14.50 6.29 -25.55
N SER A 174 -14.60 7.31 -26.39
CA SER A 174 -15.83 7.71 -27.06
C SER A 174 -15.64 8.01 -28.54
N THR A 175 -16.72 7.78 -29.33
CA THR A 175 -16.83 8.30 -30.71
C THR A 175 -17.32 9.74 -30.72
N VAL A 176 -17.80 10.27 -29.60
CA VAL A 176 -18.35 11.63 -29.47
C VAL A 176 -17.21 12.60 -29.24
N ALA A 177 -17.16 13.67 -30.03
CA ALA A 177 -16.18 14.74 -29.86
C ALA A 177 -16.23 15.32 -28.43
N GLY A 178 -15.08 15.61 -27.85
CA GLY A 178 -14.94 16.10 -26.48
C GLY A 178 -14.94 15.00 -25.39
N LEU A 179 -15.47 13.81 -25.68
CA LEU A 179 -15.43 12.66 -24.78
C LEU A 179 -14.38 11.62 -25.19
N ALA A 180 -13.83 11.74 -26.40
CA ALA A 180 -12.78 10.84 -26.89
C ALA A 180 -11.47 11.06 -26.11
N ILE A 181 -10.74 9.98 -25.86
CA ILE A 181 -9.42 9.98 -25.22
C ILE A 181 -8.36 9.74 -26.31
N ALA A 182 -7.50 10.73 -26.57
CA ALA A 182 -6.42 10.60 -27.54
C ALA A 182 -5.35 9.59 -27.06
N ASP A 183 -4.57 9.03 -28.00
CA ASP A 183 -3.52 8.06 -27.62
C ASP A 183 -2.41 8.69 -26.78
N THR A 184 -2.12 9.98 -26.96
CA THR A 184 -1.22 10.73 -26.10
C THR A 184 -1.76 10.85 -24.67
N GLU A 185 -3.06 11.06 -24.51
CA GLU A 185 -3.74 11.12 -23.23
C GLU A 185 -3.77 9.75 -22.55
N LYS A 186 -4.01 8.67 -23.31
CA LYS A 186 -3.91 7.28 -22.78
C LYS A 186 -2.49 6.98 -22.29
N SER A 187 -1.49 7.38 -23.04
CA SER A 187 -0.08 7.21 -22.65
C SER A 187 0.25 8.01 -21.40
N LYS A 188 -0.22 9.26 -21.29
CA LYS A 188 -0.01 10.10 -20.10
C LYS A 188 -0.67 9.48 -18.88
N THR A 189 -1.93 9.07 -18.97
CA THR A 189 -2.63 8.43 -17.84
C THR A 189 -2.03 7.09 -17.46
N LEU A 190 -1.49 6.30 -18.38
CA LEU A 190 -0.76 5.08 -18.06
C LEU A 190 0.53 5.39 -17.28
N SER A 191 1.26 6.41 -17.71
CA SER A 191 2.45 6.87 -17.00
C SER A 191 2.12 7.27 -15.57
N GLU A 192 1.06 8.07 -15.38
CA GLU A 192 0.60 8.51 -14.05
C GLU A 192 0.10 7.33 -13.20
N THR A 193 -0.68 6.41 -13.79
CA THR A 193 -1.12 5.16 -13.12
C THR A 193 0.07 4.35 -12.63
N THR A 194 1.07 4.15 -13.49
CA THR A 194 2.29 3.41 -13.14
C THR A 194 3.02 4.07 -11.98
N GLU A 195 3.14 5.39 -11.99
CA GLU A 195 3.87 6.12 -10.94
C GLU A 195 3.13 6.06 -9.59
N GLY A 196 1.80 6.20 -9.59
CA GLY A 196 1.01 6.06 -8.36
C GLY A 196 1.17 4.66 -7.74
N LEU A 197 1.16 3.63 -8.57
CA LEU A 197 1.37 2.24 -8.12
C LEU A 197 2.84 1.98 -7.70
N ASN A 198 3.79 2.59 -8.40
CA ASN A 198 5.20 2.53 -8.00
C ASN A 198 5.43 3.19 -6.64
N LEU A 199 4.79 4.33 -6.38
CA LEU A 199 4.82 4.99 -5.07
C LEU A 199 4.38 4.03 -3.96
N LEU A 200 3.23 3.38 -4.09
CA LEU A 200 2.73 2.40 -3.12
C LEU A 200 3.71 1.22 -2.93
N ALA A 201 4.28 0.70 -4.01
CA ALA A 201 5.25 -0.40 -3.93
C ALA A 201 6.57 0.01 -3.25
N THR A 202 6.93 1.30 -3.26
CA THR A 202 8.16 1.79 -2.62
C THR A 202 7.98 2.07 -1.13
N PHE A 203 6.76 2.33 -0.66
CA PHE A 203 6.51 2.55 0.77
C PHE A 203 6.86 1.34 1.63
N GLU A 204 6.61 0.11 1.13
CA GLU A 204 6.90 -1.12 1.87
C GLU A 204 7.48 -2.20 0.94
N PRO A 205 8.81 -2.18 0.72
CA PRO A 205 9.47 -3.16 -0.15
C PRO A 205 9.24 -4.63 0.25
N ARG A 206 9.02 -4.91 1.53
CA ARG A 206 8.76 -6.26 2.06
C ARG A 206 7.39 -6.80 1.68
N ALA A 207 6.45 -5.93 1.30
CA ALA A 207 5.15 -6.33 0.76
C ALA A 207 5.29 -7.06 -0.58
N ASN A 208 6.46 -6.97 -1.22
CA ASN A 208 6.77 -7.57 -2.52
C ASN A 208 5.64 -7.37 -3.55
N ILE A 209 5.15 -6.13 -3.62
CA ILE A 209 4.04 -5.77 -4.50
C ILE A 209 4.50 -5.89 -5.96
N GLN A 210 3.70 -6.59 -6.75
CA GLN A 210 3.88 -6.79 -8.18
C GLN A 210 2.56 -6.45 -8.89
N TRP A 211 2.57 -5.42 -9.73
CA TRP A 211 1.41 -4.96 -10.46
C TRP A 211 1.36 -5.60 -11.84
N PHE A 212 0.32 -6.39 -12.10
CA PHE A 212 0.06 -7.04 -13.38
C PHE A 212 -1.07 -6.31 -14.10
N TYR A 213 -0.76 -5.68 -15.20
CA TYR A 213 -1.74 -4.89 -15.95
C TYR A 213 -2.53 -5.71 -16.95
N ASP A 214 -3.81 -5.37 -17.11
CA ASP A 214 -4.65 -5.74 -18.25
C ASP A 214 -5.23 -4.46 -18.85
N PHE A 215 -5.03 -4.24 -20.15
CA PHE A 215 -5.42 -3.01 -20.83
C PHE A 215 -6.68 -3.22 -21.64
N LYS A 216 -7.70 -2.39 -21.41
CA LYS A 216 -8.96 -2.37 -22.17
C LYS A 216 -9.25 -0.97 -22.69
N ARG A 217 -9.83 -0.92 -23.88
CA ARG A 217 -10.16 0.34 -24.58
C ARG A 217 -11.56 0.27 -25.20
N PRO A 218 -12.61 0.04 -24.41
CA PRO A 218 -13.97 0.06 -24.91
C PRO A 218 -14.28 1.44 -25.50
N LYS A 219 -14.79 1.48 -26.73
CA LYS A 219 -15.17 2.70 -27.42
C LYS A 219 -16.69 2.78 -27.50
N LEU A 220 -17.26 3.81 -26.87
CA LEU A 220 -18.70 3.99 -26.74
C LEU A 220 -19.19 5.09 -27.67
N SER A 221 -20.48 5.02 -28.04
CA SER A 221 -21.16 6.07 -28.81
C SER A 221 -22.14 6.90 -28.00
N LEU A 222 -22.14 6.74 -26.67
CA LEU A 222 -23.00 7.50 -25.76
C LEU A 222 -22.60 8.98 -25.76
N THR A 223 -23.60 9.87 -25.79
CA THR A 223 -23.42 11.28 -25.50
C THR A 223 -23.28 11.51 -23.98
N ALA A 224 -22.81 12.67 -23.56
CA ALA A 224 -22.75 13.03 -22.14
C ALA A 224 -24.12 12.90 -21.45
N ALA A 225 -25.19 13.31 -22.12
CA ALA A 225 -26.55 13.20 -21.57
C ALA A 225 -27.01 11.73 -21.44
N GLN A 226 -26.65 10.87 -22.40
CA GLN A 226 -26.97 9.43 -22.34
C GLN A 226 -26.12 8.67 -21.30
N ALA A 227 -24.99 9.23 -20.90
CA ALA A 227 -24.08 8.66 -19.94
C ALA A 227 -24.05 9.50 -18.63
N GLY A 228 -25.19 10.02 -18.22
CA GLY A 228 -25.29 10.97 -17.09
C GLY A 228 -24.91 10.43 -15.71
N ASN A 229 -24.66 9.12 -15.58
CA ASN A 229 -24.12 8.52 -14.38
C ASN A 229 -23.18 7.35 -14.72
N GLU A 230 -22.46 6.86 -13.71
CA GLU A 230 -21.47 5.78 -13.87
C GLU A 230 -22.09 4.51 -14.44
N ASP A 231 -23.24 4.08 -13.93
CA ASP A 231 -23.84 2.79 -14.32
C ASP A 231 -24.07 2.72 -15.84
N LEU A 232 -24.43 3.83 -16.48
CA LEU A 232 -24.72 3.88 -17.91
C LEU A 232 -23.45 3.63 -18.74
N TRP A 233 -22.41 4.40 -18.52
CA TRP A 233 -21.17 4.25 -19.30
C TRP A 233 -20.33 3.04 -18.86
N ARG A 234 -20.31 2.70 -17.56
CA ARG A 234 -19.59 1.51 -17.05
C ARG A 234 -20.20 0.22 -17.63
N ASN A 235 -21.54 0.09 -17.56
CA ASN A 235 -22.22 -1.09 -18.06
C ASN A 235 -22.06 -1.22 -19.58
N ALA A 236 -22.12 -0.11 -20.32
CA ALA A 236 -21.82 -0.10 -21.76
C ALA A 236 -20.35 -0.50 -22.03
N ALA A 237 -19.40 -0.04 -21.22
CA ALA A 237 -18.00 -0.42 -21.34
C ALA A 237 -17.81 -1.92 -21.06
N MET A 238 -18.47 -2.48 -20.05
CA MET A 238 -18.44 -3.92 -19.77
C MET A 238 -18.97 -4.73 -20.94
N ALA A 239 -20.11 -4.34 -21.53
CA ALA A 239 -20.66 -4.98 -22.72
C ALA A 239 -19.69 -4.92 -23.91
N ALA A 240 -19.07 -3.76 -24.15
CA ALA A 240 -18.09 -3.58 -25.23
C ALA A 240 -16.81 -4.42 -25.02
N MET A 241 -16.49 -4.79 -23.76
CA MET A 241 -15.40 -5.69 -23.41
C MET A 241 -15.80 -7.17 -23.46
N GLY A 242 -17.07 -7.50 -23.78
CA GLY A 242 -17.58 -8.87 -23.89
C GLY A 242 -18.06 -9.49 -22.56
N TYR A 243 -18.34 -8.66 -21.55
CA TYR A 243 -18.91 -9.08 -20.26
C TYR A 243 -20.36 -8.64 -20.14
N SER A 244 -21.11 -9.17 -19.17
CA SER A 244 -22.46 -8.67 -18.89
C SER A 244 -22.43 -7.20 -18.46
N ALA A 245 -23.48 -6.44 -18.86
CA ALA A 245 -23.58 -5.00 -18.67
C ALA A 245 -24.05 -4.66 -17.24
N ASP A 246 -23.35 -5.17 -16.24
CA ASP A 246 -23.69 -5.04 -14.82
C ASP A 246 -22.46 -5.29 -13.92
N LEU A 247 -22.68 -5.26 -12.61
CA LEU A 247 -21.64 -5.57 -11.61
C LEU A 247 -21.21 -7.05 -11.65
N ALA A 248 -22.05 -7.97 -12.11
CA ALA A 248 -21.65 -9.37 -12.26
C ALA A 248 -20.61 -9.53 -13.36
N GLY A 249 -20.79 -8.80 -14.50
CA GLY A 249 -19.79 -8.72 -15.56
C GLY A 249 -18.48 -8.12 -15.06
N MET A 250 -18.53 -7.07 -14.24
CA MET A 250 -17.35 -6.50 -13.60
C MET A 250 -16.62 -7.55 -12.74
N ASN A 251 -17.34 -8.23 -11.86
CA ASN A 251 -16.75 -9.25 -10.99
C ASN A 251 -16.14 -10.41 -11.80
N LYS A 252 -16.79 -10.80 -12.91
CA LYS A 252 -16.25 -11.80 -13.83
C LYS A 252 -14.94 -11.34 -14.47
N TYR A 253 -14.89 -10.09 -14.98
CA TYR A 253 -13.68 -9.50 -15.54
C TYR A 253 -12.52 -9.51 -14.52
N LEU A 254 -12.77 -9.06 -13.29
CA LEU A 254 -11.76 -9.05 -12.23
C LEU A 254 -11.29 -10.46 -11.87
N SER A 255 -12.19 -11.44 -11.83
CA SER A 255 -11.85 -12.84 -11.62
C SER A 255 -10.95 -13.38 -12.73
N ASP A 256 -11.25 -13.03 -13.99
CA ASP A 256 -10.49 -13.49 -15.16
C ASP A 256 -9.06 -12.91 -15.16
N ILE A 257 -8.90 -11.61 -14.96
CA ILE A 257 -7.55 -11.02 -14.89
C ILE A 257 -6.75 -11.50 -13.67
N LYS A 258 -7.40 -11.75 -12.55
CA LYS A 258 -6.80 -12.35 -11.36
C LYS A 258 -6.25 -13.75 -11.68
N ALA A 259 -7.07 -14.61 -12.28
CA ALA A 259 -6.71 -15.98 -12.64
C ALA A 259 -5.60 -15.99 -13.72
N ALA A 260 -5.72 -15.16 -14.76
CA ALA A 260 -4.74 -15.08 -15.85
C ALA A 260 -3.34 -14.71 -15.38
N ASN A 261 -3.22 -13.97 -14.29
CA ASN A 261 -1.95 -13.49 -13.74
C ASN A 261 -1.52 -14.21 -12.46
N ASN A 262 -2.23 -15.24 -12.03
CA ASN A 262 -2.01 -15.90 -10.74
C ASN A 262 -1.86 -14.86 -9.60
N ALA A 263 -2.75 -13.86 -9.59
CA ALA A 263 -2.69 -12.74 -8.66
C ALA A 263 -3.42 -13.05 -7.34
N ASN A 264 -2.98 -12.40 -6.27
CA ASN A 264 -3.64 -12.48 -4.96
C ASN A 264 -4.95 -11.69 -4.96
N TRP A 265 -4.93 -10.51 -5.60
CA TRP A 265 -6.03 -9.55 -5.66
C TRP A 265 -6.18 -8.99 -7.06
N SER A 266 -7.35 -8.45 -7.35
CA SER A 266 -7.62 -7.73 -8.59
C SER A 266 -8.57 -6.59 -8.36
N TYR A 267 -8.40 -5.51 -9.11
CA TYR A 267 -9.34 -4.39 -9.22
C TYR A 267 -9.19 -3.73 -10.58
N ALA A 268 -10.12 -2.84 -10.94
CA ALA A 268 -10.04 -2.07 -12.17
C ALA A 268 -9.95 -0.57 -11.88
N VAL A 269 -9.31 0.18 -12.78
CA VAL A 269 -9.44 1.62 -12.87
C VAL A 269 -10.10 2.00 -14.20
N PHE A 270 -11.20 2.74 -14.11
CA PHE A 270 -11.88 3.33 -15.25
C PHE A 270 -11.43 4.77 -15.42
N ILE A 271 -10.78 5.06 -16.53
CA ILE A 271 -10.33 6.41 -16.87
C ILE A 271 -11.26 6.92 -17.97
N THR A 272 -11.94 8.05 -17.75
CA THR A 272 -12.97 8.51 -18.66
C THR A 272 -13.12 10.03 -18.67
N LYS A 273 -13.69 10.56 -19.77
CA LYS A 273 -14.20 11.93 -19.88
C LYS A 273 -15.73 11.98 -19.80
N TYR A 274 -16.39 10.85 -19.59
CA TYR A 274 -17.83 10.83 -19.33
C TYR A 274 -18.16 11.51 -18.02
N PRO A 275 -19.37 12.11 -17.89
CA PRO A 275 -19.83 12.72 -16.65
C PRO A 275 -19.79 11.74 -15.48
N LYS A 276 -19.36 12.22 -14.35
CA LYS A 276 -19.27 11.50 -13.08
C LYS A 276 -19.48 12.45 -11.92
N SER A 277 -19.79 11.92 -10.75
CA SER A 277 -20.08 12.73 -9.57
C SER A 277 -18.85 13.39 -8.96
N TRP A 278 -17.67 12.72 -9.08
CA TRP A 278 -16.40 13.19 -8.51
C TRP A 278 -15.26 13.06 -9.53
N PHE A 279 -14.18 13.77 -9.29
CA PHE A 279 -12.97 13.70 -10.12
C PHE A 279 -12.25 12.35 -10.01
N ALA A 280 -12.34 11.70 -8.84
CA ALA A 280 -11.85 10.36 -8.56
C ALA A 280 -12.67 9.76 -7.41
N TYR A 281 -12.85 8.45 -7.40
CA TYR A 281 -13.47 7.72 -6.30
C TYR A 281 -13.24 6.22 -6.40
N TYR A 282 -13.27 5.57 -5.26
CA TYR A 282 -13.29 4.12 -5.11
C TYR A 282 -14.72 3.61 -4.96
N TRP A 283 -15.04 2.50 -5.62
CA TRP A 283 -16.31 1.81 -5.48
C TRP A 283 -16.11 0.30 -5.35
N GLY A 284 -15.84 -0.16 -4.13
CA GLY A 284 -15.81 -1.57 -3.73
C GLY A 284 -14.80 -2.48 -4.43
N ASN A 285 -14.71 -2.49 -5.74
CA ASN A 285 -13.78 -3.32 -6.51
C ASN A 285 -13.18 -2.59 -7.72
N HIS A 286 -13.47 -1.30 -7.88
CA HIS A 286 -12.89 -0.48 -8.93
C HIS A 286 -12.72 0.96 -8.48
N VAL A 287 -11.86 1.65 -9.18
CA VAL A 287 -11.58 3.08 -9.09
C VAL A 287 -12.09 3.75 -10.35
N VAL A 288 -12.72 4.91 -10.24
CA VAL A 288 -13.07 5.77 -11.35
C VAL A 288 -12.21 7.03 -11.27
N MET A 289 -11.60 7.39 -12.41
CA MET A 289 -10.74 8.56 -12.51
C MET A 289 -11.24 9.48 -13.62
N ASP A 290 -11.42 10.76 -13.31
CA ASP A 290 -11.48 11.76 -14.36
C ASP A 290 -10.14 11.87 -15.07
N PHE A 291 -10.15 12.03 -16.40
CA PHE A 291 -8.93 12.19 -17.16
C PHE A 291 -8.08 13.35 -16.64
N GLY A 292 -8.67 14.49 -16.37
CA GLY A 292 -8.00 15.71 -15.92
C GLY A 292 -7.82 15.81 -14.41
N VAL A 293 -8.41 14.90 -13.64
CA VAL A 293 -8.46 14.97 -12.15
C VAL A 293 -8.93 16.35 -11.71
N ASP A 294 -10.14 16.73 -12.12
CA ASP A 294 -10.74 18.07 -12.08
C ASP A 294 -10.31 18.89 -10.84
N GLY A 295 -9.67 20.02 -11.07
CA GLY A 295 -9.10 20.90 -10.05
C GLY A 295 -7.69 20.55 -9.59
N TRP A 296 -7.24 19.29 -9.65
CA TRP A 296 -5.88 18.89 -9.26
C TRP A 296 -4.90 18.91 -10.44
N GLY A 297 -5.39 18.68 -11.65
CA GLY A 297 -4.59 18.62 -12.88
C GLY A 297 -3.90 17.26 -13.08
N ILE A 298 -3.64 16.94 -14.34
CA ILE A 298 -3.13 15.64 -14.79
C ILE A 298 -1.78 15.25 -14.14
N ASP A 299 -0.97 16.21 -13.74
CA ASP A 299 0.33 15.94 -13.09
C ASP A 299 0.21 15.49 -11.63
N ASN A 300 -0.99 15.60 -11.02
CA ASN A 300 -1.32 15.04 -9.71
C ASN A 300 -2.09 13.72 -9.82
N PHE A 301 -2.41 13.26 -11.01
CA PHE A 301 -3.17 12.02 -11.24
C PHE A 301 -2.56 10.83 -10.50
N SER A 302 -1.23 10.71 -10.48
CA SER A 302 -0.53 9.60 -9.81
C SER A 302 -0.78 9.56 -8.31
N ILE A 303 -0.77 10.71 -7.64
CA ILE A 303 -1.00 10.78 -6.19
C ILE A 303 -2.49 10.52 -5.88
N VAL A 304 -3.40 11.12 -6.64
CA VAL A 304 -4.84 10.85 -6.52
C VAL A 304 -5.13 9.37 -6.75
N PHE A 305 -4.56 8.76 -7.78
CA PHE A 305 -4.75 7.34 -8.06
C PHE A 305 -4.16 6.42 -6.98
N ALA A 306 -3.01 6.80 -6.41
CA ALA A 306 -2.44 6.08 -5.27
C ALA A 306 -3.35 6.16 -4.03
N HIS A 307 -3.96 7.34 -3.77
CA HIS A 307 -4.96 7.53 -2.71
C HIS A 307 -6.17 6.62 -2.91
N GLU A 308 -6.79 6.65 -4.10
CA GLU A 308 -7.95 5.79 -4.42
C GLU A 308 -7.61 4.29 -4.36
N THR A 309 -6.38 3.93 -4.75
CA THR A 309 -5.89 2.55 -4.59
C THR A 309 -5.74 2.20 -3.11
N GLY A 310 -5.39 3.14 -2.24
CA GLY A 310 -5.41 2.96 -0.78
C GLY A 310 -6.76 2.48 -0.28
N HIS A 311 -7.86 3.05 -0.76
CA HIS A 311 -9.22 2.62 -0.43
C HIS A 311 -9.54 1.20 -0.91
N VAL A 312 -9.06 0.79 -2.09
CA VAL A 312 -9.21 -0.60 -2.57
C VAL A 312 -8.68 -1.60 -1.54
N PHE A 313 -7.61 -1.24 -0.84
CA PHE A 313 -6.96 -2.08 0.16
C PHE A 313 -7.31 -1.70 1.60
N GLY A 314 -8.38 -0.92 1.79
CA GLY A 314 -9.02 -0.70 3.07
C GLY A 314 -8.51 0.47 3.88
N CYS A 315 -7.78 1.42 3.28
CA CYS A 315 -7.50 2.69 3.95
C CYS A 315 -8.76 3.54 4.09
N GLY A 316 -8.91 4.20 5.23
CA GLY A 316 -9.89 5.25 5.44
C GLY A 316 -9.32 6.61 5.05
N ASP A 317 -10.19 7.56 4.69
CA ASP A 317 -9.81 8.96 4.55
C ASP A 317 -9.36 9.54 5.89
N GLU A 318 -8.38 10.42 5.83
CA GLU A 318 -7.82 11.09 7.01
C GLU A 318 -8.02 12.62 6.98
N TYR A 319 -8.58 13.21 5.92
CA TYR A 319 -8.83 14.65 5.82
C TYR A 319 -10.17 15.05 6.51
N ALA A 320 -10.20 16.25 7.06
CA ALA A 320 -11.27 16.69 7.96
C ALA A 320 -12.68 16.63 7.34
N SER A 321 -12.83 17.05 6.07
CA SER A 321 -14.14 17.10 5.40
C SER A 321 -14.69 15.72 4.99
N SER A 322 -13.89 14.65 5.08
CA SER A 322 -14.38 13.27 4.89
C SER A 322 -15.28 12.79 6.03
N GLY A 323 -15.32 13.52 7.15
CA GLY A 323 -16.01 13.09 8.35
C GLY A 323 -15.30 11.97 9.11
N CYS A 324 -13.99 11.79 8.87
CA CYS A 324 -13.19 10.78 9.54
C CYS A 324 -13.19 10.94 11.07
N THR A 325 -12.96 9.84 11.78
CA THR A 325 -12.75 9.82 13.22
C THR A 325 -11.54 8.95 13.57
N CYS A 326 -10.79 9.32 14.61
CA CYS A 326 -9.60 8.56 15.04
C CYS A 326 -9.91 7.15 15.55
N THR A 327 -11.16 6.85 15.86
CA THR A 327 -11.61 5.57 16.41
C THR A 327 -12.24 4.64 15.37
N SER A 328 -12.54 5.13 14.17
CA SER A 328 -13.02 4.26 13.08
C SER A 328 -11.95 3.24 12.72
N LEU A 329 -12.38 2.00 12.47
CA LEU A 329 -11.49 0.87 12.18
C LEU A 329 -11.54 0.53 10.70
N HIS A 330 -10.37 0.35 10.09
CA HIS A 330 -10.22 0.16 8.66
C HIS A 330 -9.30 -1.01 8.31
N GLY A 331 -9.46 -1.52 7.07
CA GLY A 331 -8.67 -2.61 6.54
C GLY A 331 -8.95 -3.96 7.18
N ARG A 332 -8.29 -5.00 6.68
CA ARG A 332 -8.46 -6.38 7.16
C ARG A 332 -8.21 -6.52 8.65
N TYR A 333 -7.24 -5.79 9.18
CA TYR A 333 -6.79 -5.91 10.56
C TYR A 333 -7.45 -4.91 11.50
N GLN A 334 -8.47 -4.20 11.04
CA GLN A 334 -9.27 -3.27 11.84
C GLN A 334 -8.39 -2.26 12.59
N VAL A 335 -7.51 -1.60 11.84
CA VAL A 335 -6.59 -0.59 12.38
C VAL A 335 -7.33 0.75 12.51
N ALA A 336 -7.18 1.39 13.66
CA ALA A 336 -7.78 2.70 13.92
C ALA A 336 -7.31 3.75 12.91
N ASN A 337 -8.16 4.74 12.61
CA ASN A 337 -7.84 5.87 11.74
C ASN A 337 -7.20 7.04 12.52
N GLY A 338 -6.23 6.71 13.37
CA GLY A 338 -5.69 7.60 14.39
C GLY A 338 -4.96 8.84 13.88
N ASN A 339 -4.80 8.99 12.55
CA ASN A 339 -4.24 10.19 11.92
C ASN A 339 -5.31 11.10 11.28
N CYS A 340 -6.59 10.88 11.56
CA CYS A 340 -7.66 11.77 11.07
C CYS A 340 -7.45 13.21 11.52
N GLU A 341 -7.48 14.19 10.61
CA GLU A 341 -7.28 15.64 10.89
C GLU A 341 -8.20 16.18 11.98
N ASN A 342 -9.41 15.61 12.13
CA ASN A 342 -10.38 16.07 13.13
C ASN A 342 -9.96 15.79 14.58
N CYS A 343 -9.01 14.89 14.83
CA CYS A 343 -8.73 14.39 16.18
C CYS A 343 -7.27 13.98 16.42
N ALA A 344 -6.42 13.88 15.40
CA ALA A 344 -5.02 13.49 15.59
C ALA A 344 -4.19 14.60 16.27
N SER A 345 -3.31 14.21 17.21
CA SER A 345 -2.38 15.13 17.83
C SER A 345 -1.11 14.36 18.25
N PRO A 346 0.02 14.55 17.56
CA PRO A 346 0.16 15.37 16.36
C PRO A 346 -0.47 14.72 15.12
N PHE A 347 -0.95 15.52 14.18
CA PHE A 347 -1.29 15.09 12.83
C PHE A 347 -0.01 14.93 11.98
N ILE A 348 0.03 13.90 11.13
CA ILE A 348 1.18 13.61 10.26
C ILE A 348 0.71 13.67 8.79
N PRO A 349 1.36 14.45 7.91
CA PRO A 349 1.04 14.45 6.48
C PRO A 349 1.04 13.03 5.91
N CYS A 350 -0.06 12.65 5.26
CA CYS A 350 -0.31 11.31 4.76
C CYS A 350 -1.05 11.35 3.43
N LEU A 351 -0.77 10.41 2.55
CA LEU A 351 -1.46 10.22 1.28
C LEU A 351 -2.98 10.17 1.43
N MET A 352 -3.49 9.60 2.54
CA MET A 352 -4.92 9.50 2.79
C MET A 352 -5.56 10.81 3.29
N ALA A 353 -4.76 11.84 3.59
CA ALA A 353 -5.22 13.16 3.98
C ALA A 353 -4.84 14.26 2.98
N HIS A 354 -3.66 14.15 2.38
CA HIS A 354 -3.03 15.21 1.60
C HIS A 354 -2.48 14.72 0.25
N ASN A 355 -2.36 15.63 -0.70
CA ASN A 355 -1.62 15.41 -1.94
C ASN A 355 -0.10 15.32 -1.64
N THR A 356 0.34 14.19 -1.16
CA THR A 356 1.72 13.94 -0.72
C THR A 356 2.19 12.53 -0.99
N ALA A 357 3.48 12.36 -1.21
CA ALA A 357 4.14 11.06 -1.32
C ALA A 357 4.60 10.53 0.05
N ALA A 358 3.76 10.66 1.07
CA ALA A 358 4.00 10.15 2.42
C ALA A 358 2.84 9.25 2.85
N LEU A 359 3.10 8.32 3.76
CA LEU A 359 2.06 7.42 4.28
C LEU A 359 2.28 7.23 5.79
N CYS A 360 1.25 7.52 6.59
CA CYS A 360 1.28 7.38 8.03
C CYS A 360 1.24 5.91 8.47
N ASP A 361 1.55 5.65 9.74
CA ASP A 361 1.60 4.30 10.30
C ASP A 361 0.22 3.65 10.37
N TYR A 362 -0.83 4.42 10.58
CA TYR A 362 -2.20 3.90 10.60
C TYR A 362 -2.59 3.38 9.21
N SER A 363 -2.41 4.17 8.16
CA SER A 363 -2.66 3.75 6.78
C SER A 363 -1.80 2.53 6.39
N ARG A 364 -0.53 2.44 6.82
CA ARG A 364 0.30 1.23 6.64
C ARG A 364 -0.31 0.00 7.29
N GLY A 365 -0.85 0.14 8.48
CA GLY A 365 -1.57 -0.93 9.19
C GLY A 365 -2.84 -1.34 8.48
N GLN A 366 -3.62 -0.38 7.98
CA GLN A 366 -4.85 -0.61 7.22
C GLN A 366 -4.58 -1.35 5.91
N LEU A 367 -3.47 -1.05 5.21
CA LEU A 367 -2.99 -1.80 4.04
C LEU A 367 -2.52 -3.23 4.36
N GLY A 368 -2.43 -3.58 5.64
CA GLY A 368 -2.02 -4.91 6.11
C GLY A 368 -0.51 -5.09 6.28
N TRP A 369 0.28 -4.03 6.20
CA TRP A 369 1.74 -4.13 6.22
C TRP A 369 2.33 -4.38 7.62
N ASN A 370 1.61 -4.08 8.70
CA ASN A 370 2.07 -4.37 10.05
C ASN A 370 2.27 -5.88 10.28
N GLU A 371 1.46 -6.73 9.62
CA GLU A 371 1.55 -8.20 9.76
C GLU A 371 2.65 -8.85 8.91
N LEU A 372 3.11 -8.19 7.86
CA LEU A 372 4.10 -8.76 6.92
C LEU A 372 5.49 -8.93 7.50
N ALA A 373 5.78 -8.13 8.48
CA ALA A 373 7.11 -8.03 9.04
C ALA A 373 7.28 -8.84 10.33
N VAL A 374 6.27 -9.59 10.76
CA VAL A 374 6.34 -10.32 12.02
C VAL A 374 7.33 -11.47 11.94
N GLN A 375 8.34 -11.44 12.81
CA GLN A 375 9.29 -12.52 13.05
C GLN A 375 8.71 -13.53 14.05
N SER A 376 8.21 -13.02 15.16
CA SER A 376 7.56 -13.80 16.21
C SER A 376 6.48 -12.97 16.90
N LYS A 377 5.45 -13.59 17.40
CA LYS A 377 4.44 -12.95 18.25
C LYS A 377 3.79 -13.95 19.18
N GLY A 378 3.24 -13.48 20.27
CA GLY A 378 2.49 -14.32 21.21
C GLY A 378 2.19 -13.63 22.52
N SER A 379 1.68 -14.43 23.43
CA SER A 379 1.50 -14.06 24.84
C SER A 379 2.07 -15.17 25.72
N THR A 380 2.72 -14.79 26.81
CA THR A 380 3.28 -15.74 27.77
C THR A 380 3.36 -15.15 29.17
N VAL A 381 3.58 -15.99 30.14
CA VAL A 381 3.95 -15.61 31.50
C VAL A 381 5.46 -15.72 31.63
N LEU A 382 6.16 -14.59 31.52
CA LEU A 382 7.60 -14.51 31.79
C LEU A 382 7.83 -14.69 33.27
N LYS A 383 8.52 -15.76 33.64
CA LYS A 383 8.79 -16.12 35.03
C LYS A 383 9.79 -15.16 35.66
N GLY A 384 9.61 -14.87 36.95
CA GLY A 384 10.60 -14.12 37.73
C GLY A 384 11.97 -14.78 37.68
N THR A 385 13.02 -13.96 37.52
CA THR A 385 14.42 -14.37 37.32
C THR A 385 14.76 -15.02 35.98
N TRP A 386 13.81 -15.05 35.03
CA TRP A 386 14.02 -15.63 33.71
C TRP A 386 14.29 -14.57 32.63
N THR A 387 14.99 -15.00 31.61
CA THR A 387 15.25 -14.22 30.39
C THR A 387 14.19 -14.52 29.33
N PHE A 388 14.06 -13.63 28.36
CA PHE A 388 13.16 -13.78 27.20
C PHE A 388 13.84 -13.31 25.92
N ASP A 389 13.78 -14.13 24.90
CA ASP A 389 14.23 -13.84 23.54
C ASP A 389 13.02 -13.50 22.68
N PHE A 390 12.95 -12.26 22.20
CA PHE A 390 11.86 -11.77 21.38
C PHE A 390 11.91 -12.29 19.95
N ASP A 391 13.05 -12.73 19.46
CA ASP A 391 13.20 -13.25 18.09
C ASP A 391 12.61 -14.65 17.94
N THR A 392 12.66 -15.44 18.99
CA THR A 392 12.18 -16.82 19.03
C THR A 392 10.93 -17.03 19.89
N GLY A 393 10.61 -16.09 20.79
CA GLY A 393 9.54 -16.22 21.77
C GLY A 393 9.86 -17.19 22.91
N VAL A 394 11.13 -17.54 23.11
CA VAL A 394 11.57 -18.52 24.11
C VAL A 394 11.99 -17.81 25.39
N GLN A 395 11.59 -18.36 26.53
CA GLN A 395 12.08 -17.94 27.86
C GLN A 395 12.94 -19.02 28.49
N GLY A 396 13.90 -18.64 29.29
CA GLY A 396 14.79 -19.60 29.97
C GLY A 396 15.60 -18.97 31.13
N PRO A 397 16.24 -19.81 31.95
CA PRO A 397 16.98 -19.34 33.13
C PRO A 397 18.34 -18.69 32.77
N ALA A 398 18.84 -18.82 31.54
CA ALA A 398 20.18 -18.31 31.17
C ALA A 398 20.37 -18.03 29.68
N GLY A 399 21.14 -16.99 29.37
CA GLY A 399 22.00 -16.70 28.20
C GLY A 399 21.32 -16.51 26.84
N GLY A 400 21.84 -15.54 26.04
CA GLY A 400 21.48 -15.36 24.62
C GLY A 400 20.12 -14.68 24.36
N ALA A 401 19.40 -14.25 25.38
CA ALA A 401 18.12 -13.58 25.31
C ALA A 401 18.25 -12.06 25.20
N ASP A 402 17.15 -11.37 24.91
CA ASP A 402 17.11 -9.91 24.80
C ASP A 402 16.88 -9.19 26.11
N ILE A 403 16.11 -9.79 27.02
CA ILE A 403 15.80 -9.22 28.34
C ILE A 403 15.91 -10.25 29.45
N TRP A 404 16.13 -9.75 30.64
CA TRP A 404 16.03 -10.47 31.90
C TRP A 404 15.04 -9.78 32.85
N TRP A 405 14.04 -10.53 33.35
CA TRP A 405 13.15 -10.05 34.39
C TRP A 405 13.77 -10.31 35.77
N GLU A 406 14.63 -9.38 36.20
CA GLU A 406 15.43 -9.51 37.40
C GLU A 406 14.61 -9.29 38.68
N GLN A 407 14.82 -10.20 39.64
CA GLN A 407 14.27 -10.11 41.00
C GLN A 407 15.44 -9.96 42.00
N VAL A 408 15.81 -8.75 42.32
CA VAL A 408 16.90 -8.50 43.31
C VAL A 408 16.42 -8.91 44.70
N ASN A 409 15.17 -8.61 45.04
CA ASN A 409 14.49 -9.03 46.26
C ASN A 409 12.96 -8.94 46.08
N SER A 410 12.18 -9.06 47.17
CA SER A 410 10.71 -9.01 47.11
C SER A 410 10.14 -7.67 46.61
N VAL A 411 10.92 -6.58 46.67
CA VAL A 411 10.52 -5.24 46.27
C VAL A 411 11.25 -4.78 45.00
N VAL A 412 12.57 -4.92 44.95
CA VAL A 412 13.43 -4.36 43.91
C VAL A 412 13.49 -5.31 42.73
N ARG A 413 13.03 -4.82 41.56
CA ARG A 413 12.92 -5.55 40.29
C ARG A 413 13.26 -4.67 39.12
N TYR A 414 13.86 -5.26 38.08
CA TYR A 414 14.23 -4.56 36.84
C TYR A 414 13.95 -5.39 35.61
N LEU A 415 13.56 -4.73 34.53
CA LEU A 415 13.65 -5.29 33.20
C LEU A 415 15.01 -4.90 32.62
N VAL A 416 15.91 -5.85 32.56
CA VAL A 416 17.33 -5.64 32.22
C VAL A 416 17.57 -6.06 30.78
N PRO A 417 18.03 -5.16 29.89
CA PRO A 417 18.44 -5.58 28.54
C PRO A 417 19.68 -6.48 28.60
N GLN A 418 19.73 -7.50 27.74
CA GLN A 418 20.76 -8.51 27.70
C GLN A 418 21.40 -8.59 26.31
N SER A 419 22.58 -9.15 26.20
CA SER A 419 23.25 -9.51 24.92
C SER A 419 23.32 -8.38 23.88
N GLY A 420 23.39 -7.12 24.30
CA GLY A 420 23.40 -5.95 23.41
C GLY A 420 22.02 -5.45 22.99
N ALA A 421 20.94 -6.06 23.44
CA ALA A 421 19.61 -5.51 23.28
C ALA A 421 19.44 -4.17 24.03
N MET A 422 18.51 -3.34 23.57
CA MET A 422 18.24 -2.03 24.14
C MET A 422 16.72 -1.82 24.28
N LEU A 423 16.33 -0.98 25.22
CA LEU A 423 14.94 -0.74 25.60
C LEU A 423 14.53 0.72 25.40
N ALA A 424 13.24 0.93 25.09
CA ALA A 424 12.58 2.25 25.17
C ALA A 424 11.23 2.10 25.89
N HIS A 425 11.02 2.86 26.95
CA HIS A 425 9.77 2.88 27.70
C HIS A 425 8.78 3.81 27.02
N MET A 426 7.65 3.28 26.53
CA MET A 426 6.67 4.03 25.74
C MET A 426 5.47 4.53 26.55
N GLY A 427 5.38 4.22 27.85
CA GLY A 427 4.16 4.48 28.61
C GLY A 427 3.04 3.52 28.28
N LYS A 428 1.84 4.03 28.00
CA LYS A 428 0.65 3.23 27.71
C LYS A 428 0.00 3.63 26.37
N PRO A 429 0.72 3.56 25.25
CA PRO A 429 0.09 3.75 23.94
C PRO A 429 -0.83 2.56 23.64
N ASP A 430 -1.68 2.73 22.64
CA ASP A 430 -2.37 1.59 22.05
C ASP A 430 -1.33 0.63 21.44
N PHE A 431 -1.27 -0.59 21.98
CA PHE A 431 -0.29 -1.59 21.57
C PHE A 431 -0.40 -1.94 20.08
N ASP A 432 -1.62 -2.02 19.54
CA ASP A 432 -1.85 -2.40 18.16
C ASP A 432 -1.49 -1.25 17.19
N ALA A 433 -1.61 -0.01 17.62
CA ALA A 433 -1.21 1.16 16.86
C ALA A 433 0.32 1.39 16.80
N VAL A 434 1.11 0.78 17.69
CA VAL A 434 2.58 0.88 17.64
C VAL A 434 3.11 0.08 16.46
N SER A 435 3.51 0.78 15.39
CA SER A 435 4.00 0.17 14.16
C SER A 435 5.50 -0.12 14.20
N TYR A 436 5.97 -0.90 13.20
CA TYR A 436 7.41 -1.08 12.96
C TYR A 436 8.14 0.26 12.73
N GLN A 437 7.53 1.22 12.04
CA GLN A 437 8.16 2.53 11.78
C GLN A 437 8.25 3.35 13.06
N THR A 438 7.20 3.33 13.90
CA THR A 438 7.25 3.92 15.24
C THR A 438 8.42 3.37 16.02
N LEU A 439 8.60 2.03 16.07
CA LEU A 439 9.70 1.40 16.77
C LEU A 439 11.07 1.83 16.23
N LYS A 440 11.24 1.90 14.92
CA LYS A 440 12.49 2.36 14.30
C LYS A 440 12.88 3.80 14.67
N GLY A 441 11.90 4.67 14.89
CA GLY A 441 12.08 6.08 15.19
C GLY A 441 12.42 6.37 16.66
N LEU A 442 12.35 5.37 17.56
CA LEU A 442 12.59 5.57 19.00
C LEU A 442 14.08 5.66 19.34
N SER A 443 14.38 6.39 20.42
CA SER A 443 15.68 6.35 21.07
C SER A 443 15.74 5.20 22.08
N TYR A 444 16.69 4.30 21.92
CA TYR A 444 16.87 3.12 22.76
C TYR A 444 18.05 3.29 23.71
N THR A 445 17.96 2.67 24.90
CA THR A 445 19.01 2.67 25.91
C THR A 445 19.27 1.27 26.46
N ALA A 446 20.49 1.00 26.87
CA ALA A 446 20.85 -0.20 27.62
C ALA A 446 20.52 -0.08 29.13
N THR A 447 19.89 1.01 29.56
CA THR A 447 19.52 1.22 30.96
C THR A 447 18.34 0.34 31.34
N PRO A 448 18.42 -0.42 32.46
CA PRO A 448 17.28 -1.19 32.96
C PRO A 448 16.06 -0.33 33.27
N ILE A 449 14.87 -0.85 33.01
CA ILE A 449 13.62 -0.20 33.40
C ILE A 449 13.20 -0.68 34.79
N VAL A 450 12.94 0.27 35.71
CA VAL A 450 12.50 -0.03 37.05
C VAL A 450 11.11 -0.67 37.04
N GLY A 451 11.03 -1.90 37.56
CA GLY A 451 9.80 -2.67 37.75
C GLY A 451 9.57 -3.02 39.24
N SER A 452 10.11 -2.25 40.17
CA SER A 452 10.02 -2.53 41.60
C SER A 452 8.59 -2.55 42.12
N ASN A 453 8.30 -3.41 43.09
CA ASN A 453 6.97 -3.53 43.70
C ASN A 453 6.67 -2.39 44.68
N ASN A 454 6.72 -1.15 44.17
CA ASN A 454 6.42 0.07 44.90
C ASN A 454 5.97 1.21 43.95
N SER A 455 5.93 2.45 44.40
CA SER A 455 5.49 3.60 43.62
C SER A 455 6.40 3.94 42.44
N THR A 456 7.66 3.49 42.40
CA THR A 456 8.61 3.74 41.30
C THR A 456 8.41 2.83 40.10
N ASN A 457 7.52 1.85 40.19
CA ASN A 457 7.25 0.87 39.15
C ASN A 457 6.79 1.54 37.83
N LYS A 458 7.60 1.39 36.79
CA LYS A 458 7.30 1.84 35.41
C LYS A 458 6.65 0.74 34.54
N LEU A 459 6.58 -0.51 35.02
CA LEU A 459 6.07 -1.68 34.28
C LEU A 459 4.68 -2.10 34.76
N LYS A 460 3.79 -1.15 34.99
CA LYS A 460 2.40 -1.42 35.38
C LYS A 460 1.63 -2.04 34.22
N ALA A 461 0.51 -2.72 34.51
CA ALA A 461 -0.38 -3.25 33.48
C ALA A 461 -0.78 -2.17 32.44
N GLY A 462 -0.75 -2.54 31.17
CA GLY A 462 -0.95 -1.66 30.03
C GLY A 462 0.32 -0.94 29.53
N THR A 463 1.43 -0.99 30.26
CA THR A 463 2.70 -0.41 29.80
C THR A 463 3.22 -1.15 28.55
N VAL A 464 3.66 -0.39 27.56
CA VAL A 464 4.37 -0.89 26.38
C VAL A 464 5.85 -0.54 26.50
N VAL A 465 6.69 -1.52 26.22
CA VAL A 465 8.14 -1.37 26.09
C VAL A 465 8.53 -1.73 24.67
N ALA A 466 9.28 -0.88 24.01
CA ALA A 466 9.92 -1.18 22.75
C ALA A 466 11.31 -1.79 22.99
N ILE A 467 11.67 -2.79 22.22
CA ILE A 467 12.94 -3.51 22.32
C ILE A 467 13.64 -3.46 20.95
N LYS A 468 14.91 -3.05 20.96
CA LYS A 468 15.81 -3.40 19.86
C LYS A 468 16.53 -4.66 20.28
N THR A 469 16.25 -5.78 19.60
CA THR A 469 16.75 -7.10 20.01
C THR A 469 18.26 -7.23 19.80
N SER A 470 18.86 -8.23 20.42
CA SER A 470 20.28 -8.57 20.25
C SER A 470 20.65 -8.89 18.79
N ALA A 471 19.69 -9.40 18.00
CA ALA A 471 19.81 -9.63 16.56
C ALA A 471 19.56 -8.36 15.70
N GLY A 472 19.37 -7.19 16.33
CA GLY A 472 19.15 -5.90 15.66
C GLY A 472 17.72 -5.69 15.13
N ARG A 473 16.78 -6.57 15.46
CA ARG A 473 15.36 -6.43 15.11
C ARG A 473 14.64 -5.51 16.10
N TYR A 474 13.39 -5.17 15.78
CA TYR A 474 12.55 -4.33 16.64
C TYR A 474 11.36 -5.14 17.15
N ALA A 475 11.11 -5.05 18.44
CA ALA A 475 9.97 -5.68 19.08
C ALA A 475 9.20 -4.69 19.94
N LYS A 476 7.92 -4.98 20.17
CA LYS A 476 7.07 -4.33 21.18
C LYS A 476 6.57 -5.37 22.16
N MET A 477 6.55 -5.03 23.44
CA MET A 477 6.02 -5.86 24.52
C MET A 477 5.03 -5.06 25.34
N LYS A 478 3.84 -5.60 25.57
CA LYS A 478 2.83 -5.06 26.49
C LYS A 478 2.81 -5.87 27.78
N ILE A 479 2.81 -5.20 28.90
CA ILE A 479 2.56 -5.82 30.21
C ILE A 479 1.05 -5.97 30.39
N ASN A 480 0.54 -7.19 30.32
CA ASN A 480 -0.89 -7.48 30.56
C ASN A 480 -1.20 -7.47 32.06
N SER A 481 -0.34 -8.12 32.85
CA SER A 481 -0.38 -8.05 34.31
C SER A 481 1.01 -8.07 34.91
N TYR A 482 1.18 -7.32 35.99
CA TYR A 482 2.42 -7.17 36.74
C TYR A 482 2.39 -8.06 38.00
N GLY A 483 3.51 -8.69 38.32
CA GLY A 483 3.70 -9.50 39.52
C GLY A 483 5.11 -10.01 39.64
N TYR A 484 5.33 -11.06 40.44
CA TYR A 484 6.59 -11.80 40.46
C TYR A 484 6.90 -12.33 39.06
N ASN A 485 5.89 -12.85 38.39
CA ASN A 485 5.91 -13.12 36.97
C ASN A 485 5.25 -11.95 36.22
N LEU A 486 5.68 -11.68 34.99
CA LEU A 486 5.02 -10.73 34.07
C LEU A 486 4.20 -11.50 33.06
N ASN A 487 2.89 -11.21 32.97
CA ASN A 487 2.12 -11.65 31.82
C ASN A 487 2.33 -10.62 30.69
N ILE A 488 2.87 -11.07 29.56
CA ILE A 488 3.25 -10.23 28.45
C ILE A 488 2.60 -10.68 27.13
N THR A 489 2.35 -9.71 26.28
CA THR A 489 2.07 -9.94 24.84
C THR A 489 3.17 -9.24 24.05
N TRP A 490 3.68 -9.86 23.00
CA TRP A 490 4.75 -9.27 22.17
C TRP A 490 4.53 -9.48 20.69
N VAL A 491 5.17 -8.62 19.91
CA VAL A 491 5.36 -8.75 18.46
C VAL A 491 6.79 -8.33 18.15
N THR A 492 7.53 -9.18 17.45
CA THR A 492 8.87 -8.89 16.90
C THR A 492 8.79 -8.80 15.39
N TYR A 493 9.39 -7.77 14.82
CA TYR A 493 9.43 -7.52 13.38
C TYR A 493 10.78 -7.92 12.79
N LYS A 494 10.74 -8.43 11.54
CA LYS A 494 11.94 -8.85 10.78
C LYS A 494 12.88 -7.71 10.45
#